data_b85476a47e5fc300d985b94fc181cbee
#
_entry.id   b85476a47e5fc300d985b94fc181cbee
#
_cell.length_a   1.000
_cell.length_b   1.000
_cell.length_c   1.000
_cell.angle_alpha   90.00
_cell.angle_beta   90.00
_cell.angle_gamma   90.00
#
_symmetry.space_group_name_H-M   'P 1'
#
loop_
_entity.id
_entity.type
_entity.pdbx_description
1 polymer ?
#
loop_
_entity_poly.entity_id
_entity_poly.type
_entity_poly.pdbx_seq_one_letter_code
_entity_poly.pdbx_strand_id
1 'polypeptide(L)'
;GVYEIGKNFRNEGMDRFHNPEFTCMELYVQYKDYNWMMSFTERLLEKICTEVNGKPEVQVGDKVISFKAPFRRLPILDAIKEKTGFDLSDKTEDEIRNIAVNELKLEEIDESFGKGKLIDEIFGEFCEGTYVQPTFITDYPVEMSPLTKMHRSKPGLTERFELMVNGKELANAYSELNDPIDQEERFVEQMRLADKGDDEAMIIDQDFLRALQYGMPPTSGIGIGIDRLVMLMTGKEYIQEEIGRAHV
;
A
#
# COMPACT_ATOMS: atom_id res chain seq x y z
N GLY A 1 -16.47 14.69 -0.13
CA GLY A 1 -15.19 14.14 0.32
C GLY A 1 -14.53 15.04 1.35
N VAL A 2 -13.64 14.45 2.10
CA VAL A 2 -12.83 15.15 3.10
C VAL A 2 -11.37 14.78 2.89
N TYR A 3 -10.46 15.69 3.22
CA TYR A 3 -9.03 15.38 3.24
C TYR A 3 -8.36 16.04 4.45
N GLU A 4 -7.26 15.45 4.87
CA GLU A 4 -6.40 15.97 5.91
C GLU A 4 -4.93 15.84 5.46
N ILE A 5 -4.12 16.84 5.78
CA ILE A 5 -2.66 16.77 5.65
C ILE A 5 -2.11 16.97 7.04
N GLY A 6 -1.49 15.93 7.58
CA GLY A 6 -1.04 15.91 8.95
C GLY A 6 0.26 15.17 9.14
N LYS A 7 0.85 15.36 10.32
CA LYS A 7 2.04 14.63 10.75
C LYS A 7 1.63 13.35 11.45
N ASN A 8 2.23 12.26 11.00
CA ASN A 8 2.09 10.94 11.58
C ASN A 8 3.39 10.51 12.26
N PHE A 9 3.27 9.65 13.27
CA PHE A 9 4.39 9.14 14.06
C PHE A 9 4.32 7.62 14.07
N ARG A 10 5.41 6.97 13.66
CA ARG A 10 5.57 5.51 13.74
C ARG A 10 6.88 5.18 14.43
N ASN A 11 6.87 4.10 15.22
CA ASN A 11 8.08 3.58 15.87
C ASN A 11 8.92 2.79 14.84
N GLU A 12 9.49 3.51 13.88
CA GLU A 12 10.33 2.97 12.81
C GLU A 12 11.77 3.49 12.95
N GLY A 13 12.71 2.74 12.40
CA GLY A 13 14.09 3.20 12.25
C GLY A 13 14.20 4.35 11.24
N MET A 14 15.30 5.11 11.29
CA MET A 14 15.61 6.13 10.28
C MET A 14 16.47 5.50 9.17
N ASP A 15 16.01 5.62 7.93
CA ASP A 15 16.77 5.25 6.75
C ASP A 15 16.60 6.30 5.62
N ARG A 16 16.90 5.95 4.37
CA ARG A 16 16.74 6.86 3.22
C ARG A 16 15.30 7.27 2.96
N PHE A 17 14.33 6.44 3.32
CA PHE A 17 12.90 6.56 2.96
C PHE A 17 11.98 6.62 4.16
N HIS A 18 12.50 6.37 5.37
CA HIS A 18 11.73 6.33 6.61
C HIS A 18 12.26 7.32 7.63
N ASN A 19 11.31 7.98 8.29
CA ASN A 19 11.55 8.84 9.45
C ASN A 19 10.40 8.62 10.46
N PRO A 20 10.68 8.58 11.77
CA PRO A 20 9.64 8.39 12.79
C PRO A 20 8.51 9.41 12.75
N GLU A 21 8.79 10.65 12.35
CA GLU A 21 7.80 11.68 12.04
C GLU A 21 7.76 11.87 10.53
N PHE A 22 6.57 11.77 9.92
CA PHE A 22 6.38 12.00 8.49
C PHE A 22 5.02 12.65 8.23
N THR A 23 4.88 13.28 7.07
CA THR A 23 3.64 13.92 6.64
C THR A 23 2.89 13.02 5.69
N CYS A 24 1.60 12.81 5.95
CA CYS A 24 0.69 12.07 5.08
C CYS A 24 -0.49 12.96 4.70
N MET A 25 -0.97 12.80 3.49
CA MET A 25 -2.29 13.28 3.10
C MET A 25 -3.24 12.10 3.05
N GLU A 26 -4.33 12.20 3.78
CA GLU A 26 -5.45 11.25 3.71
C GLU A 26 -6.65 11.90 3.03
N LEU A 27 -7.30 11.18 2.15
CA LEU A 27 -8.49 11.64 1.42
C LEU A 27 -9.54 10.53 1.40
N TYR A 28 -10.78 10.88 1.75
CA TYR A 28 -11.93 9.96 1.70
C TYR A 28 -13.05 10.56 0.86
N VAL A 29 -13.58 9.77 -0.10
CA VAL A 29 -14.61 10.24 -1.02
C VAL A 29 -15.78 9.26 -1.06
N GLN A 30 -16.96 9.75 -0.64
CA GLN A 30 -18.21 8.97 -0.64
C GLN A 30 -18.64 8.58 -2.05
N TYR A 31 -19.29 7.41 -2.17
CA TYR A 31 -19.85 6.87 -3.41
C TYR A 31 -18.81 6.75 -4.53
N LYS A 32 -17.55 6.52 -4.15
CA LYS A 32 -16.42 6.19 -5.03
C LYS A 32 -15.81 4.87 -4.60
N ASP A 33 -15.08 4.26 -5.52
CA ASP A 33 -14.35 3.03 -5.31
C ASP A 33 -12.86 3.19 -5.66
N TYR A 34 -12.07 2.15 -5.45
CA TYR A 34 -10.64 2.16 -5.72
C TYR A 34 -10.30 2.43 -7.20
N ASN A 35 -11.16 2.07 -8.16
CA ASN A 35 -10.94 2.37 -9.58
C ASN A 35 -11.03 3.88 -9.86
N TRP A 36 -12.04 4.54 -9.26
CA TRP A 36 -12.14 5.98 -9.32
C TRP A 36 -10.92 6.64 -8.65
N MET A 37 -10.47 6.09 -7.52
CA MET A 37 -9.33 6.60 -6.78
C MET A 37 -8.02 6.46 -7.58
N MET A 38 -7.79 5.36 -8.30
CA MET A 38 -6.66 5.25 -9.23
C MET A 38 -6.69 6.38 -10.27
N SER A 39 -7.83 6.61 -10.92
CA SER A 39 -7.96 7.66 -11.94
C SER A 39 -7.83 9.07 -11.35
N PHE A 40 -8.25 9.29 -10.11
CA PHE A 40 -8.04 10.54 -9.39
C PHE A 40 -6.55 10.75 -9.10
N THR A 41 -5.88 9.74 -8.59
CA THR A 41 -4.45 9.76 -8.25
C THR A 41 -3.58 10.05 -9.47
N GLU A 42 -3.87 9.42 -10.60
CA GLU A 42 -3.22 9.70 -11.89
C GLU A 42 -3.28 11.20 -12.23
N ARG A 43 -4.49 11.78 -12.24
CA ARG A 43 -4.68 13.21 -12.57
C ARG A 43 -4.03 14.14 -11.55
N LEU A 44 -4.08 13.79 -10.27
CA LEU A 44 -3.48 14.58 -9.20
C LEU A 44 -1.96 14.66 -9.37
N LEU A 45 -1.30 13.51 -9.54
CA LEU A 45 0.15 13.44 -9.65
C LEU A 45 0.66 14.03 -10.97
N GLU A 46 -0.02 13.80 -12.09
CA GLU A 46 0.30 14.45 -13.37
C GLU A 46 0.22 15.97 -13.25
N LYS A 47 -0.84 16.49 -12.61
CA LYS A 47 -1.00 17.93 -12.38
C LYS A 47 0.10 18.49 -11.48
N ILE A 48 0.36 17.87 -10.33
CA ILE A 48 1.41 18.31 -9.40
C ILE A 48 2.77 18.34 -10.11
N CYS A 49 3.14 17.24 -10.77
CA CYS A 49 4.40 17.16 -11.49
C CYS A 49 4.53 18.26 -12.57
N THR A 50 3.45 18.49 -13.31
CA THR A 50 3.43 19.54 -14.36
C THR A 50 3.55 20.94 -13.77
N GLU A 51 2.88 21.24 -12.66
CA GLU A 51 2.96 22.55 -12.01
C GLU A 51 4.33 22.82 -11.38
N VAL A 52 4.94 21.79 -10.79
CA VAL A 52 6.27 21.93 -10.13
C VAL A 52 7.42 21.92 -11.14
N ASN A 53 7.36 21.04 -12.15
CA ASN A 53 8.48 20.79 -13.06
C ASN A 53 8.26 21.35 -14.50
N GLY A 54 7.10 21.96 -14.77
CA GLY A 54 6.74 22.47 -16.11
C GLY A 54 6.36 21.38 -17.12
N LYS A 55 6.46 20.10 -16.75
CA LYS A 55 6.10 18.92 -17.54
C LYS A 55 5.76 17.76 -16.61
N PRO A 56 4.99 16.74 -17.08
CA PRO A 56 4.64 15.59 -16.27
C PRO A 56 5.79 14.56 -16.14
N GLU A 57 7.00 15.02 -15.99
CA GLU A 57 8.21 14.19 -15.86
C GLU A 57 9.16 14.81 -14.86
N VAL A 58 9.87 13.98 -14.12
CA VAL A 58 10.90 14.39 -13.18
C VAL A 58 12.16 13.53 -13.33
N GLN A 59 13.32 14.13 -13.12
CA GLN A 59 14.61 13.43 -13.06
C GLN A 59 14.93 13.10 -11.60
N VAL A 60 15.14 11.81 -11.30
CA VAL A 60 15.59 11.33 -9.99
C VAL A 60 16.85 10.49 -10.22
N GLY A 61 18.00 10.99 -9.81
CA GLY A 61 19.28 10.38 -10.14
C GLY A 61 19.47 10.25 -11.66
N ASP A 62 19.71 9.05 -12.13
CA ASP A 62 19.88 8.72 -13.56
C ASP A 62 18.55 8.35 -14.28
N LYS A 63 17.42 8.32 -13.53
CA LYS A 63 16.11 7.86 -14.01
C LYS A 63 15.21 9.04 -14.35
N VAL A 64 14.49 8.95 -15.47
CA VAL A 64 13.35 9.83 -15.80
C VAL A 64 12.07 9.11 -15.42
N ILE A 65 11.27 9.72 -14.56
CA ILE A 65 9.97 9.20 -14.10
C ILE A 65 8.88 10.03 -14.76
N SER A 66 7.95 9.37 -15.47
CA SER A 66 6.83 10.02 -16.13
C SER A 66 5.54 9.82 -15.32
N PHE A 67 4.92 10.92 -14.92
CA PHE A 67 3.61 10.94 -14.28
C PHE A 67 2.46 11.14 -15.27
N LYS A 68 2.72 10.96 -16.56
CA LYS A 68 1.69 11.04 -17.59
C LYS A 68 0.75 9.84 -17.49
N ALA A 69 -0.54 10.11 -17.32
CA ALA A 69 -1.56 9.06 -17.28
C ALA A 69 -1.76 8.39 -18.67
N PRO A 70 -2.21 7.10 -18.72
CA PRO A 70 -2.52 6.24 -17.58
C PRO A 70 -1.27 5.51 -17.03
N PHE A 71 -1.28 5.22 -15.70
CA PHE A 71 -0.27 4.39 -15.08
C PHE A 71 -0.57 2.90 -15.29
N ARG A 72 0.47 2.06 -15.22
CA ARG A 72 0.30 0.61 -15.28
C ARG A 72 -0.52 0.13 -14.09
N ARG A 73 -1.40 -0.85 -14.31
CA ARG A 73 -2.17 -1.57 -13.28
C ARG A 73 -1.81 -3.04 -13.34
N LEU A 74 -1.42 -3.61 -12.20
CA LEU A 74 -0.90 -4.97 -12.14
C LEU A 74 -1.35 -5.63 -10.83
N PRO A 75 -2.15 -6.73 -10.87
CA PRO A 75 -2.47 -7.49 -9.68
C PRO A 75 -1.20 -8.01 -8.98
N ILE A 76 -1.19 -8.01 -7.64
CA ILE A 76 0.00 -8.39 -6.86
C ILE A 76 0.49 -9.81 -7.18
N LEU A 77 -0.44 -10.77 -7.35
CA LEU A 77 -0.07 -12.15 -7.68
C LEU A 77 0.51 -12.27 -9.11
N ASP A 78 0.02 -11.47 -10.05
CA ASP A 78 0.59 -11.38 -11.39
C ASP A 78 1.97 -10.72 -11.36
N ALA A 79 2.16 -9.71 -10.51
CA ALA A 79 3.45 -9.07 -10.30
C ALA A 79 4.51 -10.06 -9.79
N ILE A 80 4.16 -10.86 -8.80
CA ILE A 80 5.04 -11.92 -8.27
C ILE A 80 5.34 -12.95 -9.37
N LYS A 81 4.31 -13.40 -10.09
CA LYS A 81 4.48 -14.36 -11.18
C LYS A 81 5.40 -13.84 -12.29
N GLU A 82 5.26 -12.57 -12.68
CA GLU A 82 6.14 -11.94 -13.68
C GLU A 82 7.62 -11.93 -13.24
N LYS A 83 7.89 -11.76 -11.96
CA LYS A 83 9.25 -11.61 -11.43
C LYS A 83 9.90 -12.92 -11.03
N THR A 84 9.13 -13.81 -10.42
CA THR A 84 9.65 -15.06 -9.84
C THR A 84 9.37 -16.28 -10.72
N GLY A 85 8.38 -16.21 -11.60
CA GLY A 85 7.88 -17.35 -12.37
C GLY A 85 6.85 -18.20 -11.63
N PHE A 86 6.62 -17.95 -10.33
CA PHE A 86 5.69 -18.72 -9.50
C PHE A 86 4.29 -18.10 -9.48
N ASP A 87 3.27 -18.90 -9.79
CA ASP A 87 1.87 -18.53 -9.65
C ASP A 87 1.39 -18.92 -8.24
N LEU A 88 0.99 -17.94 -7.45
CA LEU A 88 0.55 -18.14 -6.07
C LEU A 88 -0.98 -18.13 -5.91
N SER A 89 -1.75 -17.95 -6.99
CA SER A 89 -3.20 -17.70 -6.94
C SER A 89 -3.99 -18.76 -6.19
N ASP A 90 -3.70 -20.04 -6.42
CA ASP A 90 -4.42 -21.17 -5.84
C ASP A 90 -3.59 -21.93 -4.80
N LYS A 91 -2.49 -21.33 -4.31
CA LYS A 91 -1.58 -21.96 -3.38
C LYS A 91 -2.05 -21.85 -1.93
N THR A 92 -1.85 -22.93 -1.18
CA THR A 92 -2.01 -22.95 0.27
C THR A 92 -0.84 -22.20 0.94
N GLU A 93 -0.99 -21.87 2.22
CA GLU A 93 0.07 -21.27 3.03
C GLU A 93 1.35 -22.10 3.00
N ASP A 94 1.23 -23.42 3.21
CA ASP A 94 2.39 -24.34 3.21
C ASP A 94 3.11 -24.39 1.86
N GLU A 95 2.36 -24.37 0.76
CA GLU A 95 2.94 -24.32 -0.58
C GLU A 95 3.67 -23.01 -0.85
N ILE A 96 3.11 -21.87 -0.41
CA ILE A 96 3.74 -20.55 -0.55
C ILE A 96 5.00 -20.50 0.32
N ARG A 97 4.95 -20.99 1.54
CA ARG A 97 6.11 -21.10 2.43
C ARG A 97 7.22 -21.96 1.81
N ASN A 98 6.87 -23.08 1.23
CA ASN A 98 7.83 -23.92 0.53
C ASN A 98 8.48 -23.18 -0.66
N ILE A 99 7.70 -22.45 -1.44
CA ILE A 99 8.22 -21.62 -2.54
C ILE A 99 9.15 -20.53 -2.00
N ALA A 100 8.74 -19.79 -0.97
CA ALA A 100 9.55 -18.71 -0.39
C ALA A 100 10.91 -19.24 0.11
N VAL A 101 10.91 -20.31 0.92
CA VAL A 101 12.11 -20.82 1.58
C VAL A 101 12.96 -21.68 0.64
N ASN A 102 12.35 -22.63 -0.05
CA ASN A 102 13.10 -23.66 -0.79
C ASN A 102 13.39 -23.32 -2.25
N GLU A 103 12.51 -22.56 -2.91
CA GLU A 103 12.68 -22.19 -4.30
C GLU A 103 13.31 -20.79 -4.45
N LEU A 104 12.76 -19.81 -3.74
CA LEU A 104 13.18 -18.42 -3.81
C LEU A 104 14.32 -18.07 -2.83
N LYS A 105 14.60 -18.96 -1.85
CA LYS A 105 15.72 -18.83 -0.87
C LYS A 105 15.62 -17.56 0.00
N LEU A 106 14.42 -17.16 0.37
CA LEU A 106 14.24 -16.10 1.37
C LEU A 106 14.78 -16.58 2.73
N GLU A 107 15.60 -15.76 3.37
CA GLU A 107 16.33 -16.16 4.59
C GLU A 107 15.55 -15.88 5.88
N GLU A 108 14.71 -14.83 5.91
CA GLU A 108 14.05 -14.34 7.12
C GLU A 108 12.55 -14.69 7.16
N ILE A 109 12.20 -15.95 6.88
CA ILE A 109 10.80 -16.42 6.95
C ILE A 109 10.54 -17.08 8.30
N ASP A 110 9.79 -16.40 9.16
CA ASP A 110 9.37 -16.91 10.46
C ASP A 110 8.24 -17.94 10.33
N GLU A 111 8.18 -18.91 11.26
CA GLU A 111 7.13 -19.94 11.28
C GLU A 111 5.74 -19.36 11.58
N SER A 112 5.66 -18.20 12.23
CA SER A 112 4.42 -17.49 12.53
C SER A 112 3.79 -16.80 11.32
N PHE A 113 4.55 -16.58 10.23
CA PHE A 113 4.04 -15.86 9.06
C PHE A 113 2.88 -16.58 8.41
N GLY A 114 1.71 -15.97 8.39
CA GLY A 114 0.55 -16.44 7.64
C GLY A 114 0.68 -16.19 6.12
N LYS A 115 -0.29 -16.69 5.37
CA LYS A 115 -0.30 -16.60 3.90
C LYS A 115 -0.09 -15.16 3.39
N GLY A 116 -0.77 -14.18 3.99
CA GLY A 116 -0.65 -12.77 3.60
C GLY A 116 0.78 -12.25 3.77
N LYS A 117 1.40 -12.49 4.93
CA LYS A 117 2.76 -12.06 5.22
C LYS A 117 3.78 -12.71 4.30
N LEU A 118 3.63 -14.00 3.99
CA LEU A 118 4.49 -14.71 3.03
C LEU A 118 4.43 -14.08 1.61
N ILE A 119 3.25 -13.68 1.16
CA ILE A 119 3.08 -13.00 -0.13
C ILE A 119 3.75 -11.63 -0.09
N ASP A 120 3.61 -10.90 1.02
CA ASP A 120 4.21 -9.59 1.24
C ASP A 120 5.74 -9.65 1.18
N GLU A 121 6.35 -10.60 1.89
CA GLU A 121 7.81 -10.82 1.87
C GLU A 121 8.34 -11.15 0.46
N ILE A 122 7.64 -12.03 -0.27
CA ILE A 122 8.00 -12.35 -1.66
C ILE A 122 7.89 -11.10 -2.55
N PHE A 123 6.82 -10.32 -2.39
CA PHE A 123 6.63 -9.10 -3.16
C PHE A 123 7.69 -8.05 -2.83
N GLY A 124 7.97 -7.81 -1.55
CA GLY A 124 8.99 -6.88 -1.09
C GLY A 124 10.36 -7.18 -1.68
N GLU A 125 10.80 -8.42 -1.59
CA GLU A 125 12.14 -8.81 -2.04
C GLU A 125 12.28 -8.81 -3.58
N PHE A 126 11.31 -9.36 -4.30
CA PHE A 126 11.47 -9.58 -5.76
C PHE A 126 10.81 -8.54 -6.64
N CYS A 127 9.82 -7.79 -6.15
CA CYS A 127 8.99 -6.94 -6.98
C CYS A 127 9.14 -5.44 -6.67
N GLU A 128 8.99 -5.03 -5.40
CA GLU A 128 8.86 -3.63 -4.99
C GLU A 128 9.91 -2.72 -5.62
N GLY A 129 11.19 -3.02 -5.42
CA GLY A 129 12.33 -2.23 -5.89
C GLY A 129 12.44 -2.12 -7.43
N THR A 130 11.68 -2.91 -8.18
CA THR A 130 11.77 -2.97 -9.65
C THR A 130 10.87 -1.97 -10.37
N TYR A 131 9.89 -1.37 -9.70
CA TYR A 131 8.92 -0.45 -10.30
C TYR A 131 9.44 0.99 -10.29
N VAL A 132 10.18 1.38 -11.33
CA VAL A 132 10.67 2.76 -11.51
C VAL A 132 9.54 3.70 -11.92
N GLN A 133 8.76 3.30 -12.93
CA GLN A 133 7.63 4.09 -13.41
C GLN A 133 6.39 3.87 -12.52
N PRO A 134 5.51 4.88 -12.36
CA PRO A 134 4.29 4.74 -11.58
C PRO A 134 3.50 3.52 -11.98
N THR A 135 3.30 2.60 -11.03
CA THR A 135 2.60 1.33 -11.23
C THR A 135 1.68 1.07 -10.06
N PHE A 136 0.39 0.95 -10.32
CA PHE A 136 -0.58 0.47 -9.34
C PHE A 136 -0.45 -1.04 -9.19
N ILE A 137 -0.08 -1.50 -8.01
CA ILE A 137 -0.18 -2.89 -7.61
C ILE A 137 -1.57 -3.06 -7.01
N THR A 138 -2.37 -3.97 -7.55
CA THR A 138 -3.81 -4.07 -7.23
C THR A 138 -4.20 -5.44 -6.70
N ASP A 139 -5.44 -5.57 -6.22
CA ASP A 139 -6.09 -6.84 -5.94
C ASP A 139 -5.33 -7.68 -4.90
N TYR A 140 -5.02 -7.07 -3.76
CA TYR A 140 -4.35 -7.71 -2.64
C TYR A 140 -5.21 -8.81 -2.01
N PRO A 141 -4.63 -9.92 -1.54
CA PRO A 141 -5.34 -10.92 -0.74
C PRO A 141 -6.02 -10.33 0.50
N VAL A 142 -7.14 -10.94 0.87
CA VAL A 142 -7.93 -10.53 2.04
C VAL A 142 -7.09 -10.52 3.32
N GLU A 143 -6.21 -11.49 3.47
CA GLU A 143 -5.34 -11.65 4.63
C GLU A 143 -4.38 -10.47 4.83
N MET A 144 -4.05 -9.75 3.76
CA MET A 144 -3.18 -8.56 3.80
C MET A 144 -3.95 -7.25 4.00
N SER A 145 -5.27 -7.28 4.09
CA SER A 145 -6.08 -6.06 3.94
C SER A 145 -7.30 -6.06 4.87
N PRO A 146 -7.10 -6.00 6.21
CA PRO A 146 -8.18 -6.18 7.18
C PRO A 146 -9.24 -5.07 7.16
N LEU A 147 -8.94 -3.88 6.61
CA LEU A 147 -9.86 -2.74 6.56
C LEU A 147 -10.46 -2.51 5.16
N THR A 148 -10.18 -3.42 4.23
CA THR A 148 -10.54 -3.24 2.82
C THR A 148 -11.74 -4.11 2.43
N LYS A 149 -12.62 -3.54 1.63
CA LYS A 149 -13.76 -4.24 1.06
C LYS A 149 -13.33 -5.40 0.16
N MET A 150 -14.03 -6.53 0.25
CA MET A 150 -13.81 -7.65 -0.64
C MET A 150 -14.01 -7.24 -2.11
N HIS A 151 -13.19 -7.79 -2.99
CA HIS A 151 -13.29 -7.53 -4.41
C HIS A 151 -14.63 -8.08 -4.96
N ARG A 152 -15.39 -7.23 -5.66
CA ARG A 152 -16.76 -7.52 -6.13
C ARG A 152 -16.89 -8.70 -7.09
N SER A 153 -15.80 -9.14 -7.72
CA SER A 153 -15.81 -10.21 -8.73
C SER A 153 -14.66 -11.21 -8.64
N LYS A 154 -13.73 -11.05 -7.67
CA LYS A 154 -12.58 -11.94 -7.47
C LYS A 154 -12.57 -12.43 -6.02
N PRO A 155 -13.13 -13.62 -5.73
CA PRO A 155 -13.13 -14.15 -4.37
C PRO A 155 -11.73 -14.25 -3.76
N GLY A 156 -11.59 -13.96 -2.46
CA GLY A 156 -10.32 -14.00 -1.74
C GLY A 156 -9.41 -12.80 -1.96
N LEU A 157 -9.79 -11.85 -2.83
CA LEU A 157 -9.07 -10.61 -3.06
C LEU A 157 -9.85 -9.41 -2.56
N THR A 158 -9.19 -8.26 -2.47
CA THR A 158 -9.75 -6.98 -2.02
C THR A 158 -9.64 -5.89 -3.07
N GLU A 159 -10.48 -4.87 -2.95
CA GLU A 159 -10.43 -3.65 -3.77
C GLU A 159 -9.39 -2.67 -3.20
N ARG A 160 -8.10 -3.03 -3.29
CA ARG A 160 -6.96 -2.27 -2.80
C ARG A 160 -5.94 -2.04 -3.92
N PHE A 161 -5.25 -0.92 -3.85
CA PHE A 161 -4.00 -0.72 -4.58
C PHE A 161 -2.95 -0.03 -3.74
N GLU A 162 -1.71 -0.29 -4.06
CA GLU A 162 -0.56 0.54 -3.72
C GLU A 162 0.05 1.12 -4.98
N LEU A 163 0.47 2.38 -4.92
CA LEU A 163 1.17 3.02 -6.02
C LEU A 163 2.67 2.97 -5.78
N MET A 164 3.34 2.15 -6.57
CA MET A 164 4.81 2.06 -6.58
C MET A 164 5.40 3.07 -7.54
N VAL A 165 6.39 3.85 -7.08
CA VAL A 165 7.15 4.81 -7.87
C VAL A 165 8.60 4.79 -7.41
N ASN A 166 9.54 4.67 -8.34
CA ASN A 166 10.97 4.62 -8.05
C ASN A 166 11.38 3.56 -7.02
N GLY A 167 10.68 2.41 -7.06
CA GLY A 167 10.96 1.28 -6.19
C GLY A 167 10.43 1.41 -4.76
N LYS A 168 9.50 2.33 -4.52
CA LYS A 168 8.88 2.53 -3.21
C LYS A 168 7.39 2.83 -3.32
N GLU A 169 6.64 2.44 -2.28
CA GLU A 169 5.24 2.82 -2.10
C GLU A 169 5.14 4.34 -1.90
N LEU A 170 4.34 4.99 -2.75
CA LEU A 170 3.99 6.41 -2.65
C LEU A 170 2.61 6.62 -2.03
N ALA A 171 1.67 5.73 -2.35
CA ALA A 171 0.29 5.83 -1.87
C ALA A 171 -0.33 4.44 -1.69
N ASN A 172 -1.27 4.34 -0.75
CA ASN A 172 -2.08 3.16 -0.47
C ASN A 172 -3.56 3.57 -0.44
N ALA A 173 -4.41 2.84 -1.14
CA ALA A 173 -5.82 3.16 -1.26
C ALA A 173 -6.69 1.93 -1.45
N TYR A 174 -7.94 2.06 -1.02
CA TYR A 174 -8.91 0.98 -1.19
C TYR A 174 -10.36 1.48 -1.17
N SER A 175 -11.27 0.60 -1.57
CA SER A 175 -12.68 0.72 -1.22
C SER A 175 -12.80 0.32 0.25
N GLU A 176 -13.30 1.23 1.09
CA GLU A 176 -13.40 1.04 2.54
C GLU A 176 -14.35 -0.12 2.87
N LEU A 177 -13.96 -0.97 3.81
CA LEU A 177 -14.86 -1.94 4.39
C LEU A 177 -15.86 -1.22 5.30
N ASN A 178 -17.12 -1.18 4.88
CA ASN A 178 -18.17 -0.45 5.57
C ASN A 178 -19.28 -1.36 6.14
N ASP A 179 -19.07 -2.68 6.15
CA ASP A 179 -19.93 -3.64 6.81
C ASP A 179 -19.36 -3.95 8.21
N PRO A 180 -20.06 -3.59 9.30
CA PRO A 180 -19.54 -3.80 10.65
C PRO A 180 -19.43 -5.30 11.02
N ILE A 181 -20.20 -6.19 10.40
CA ILE A 181 -20.15 -7.63 10.67
C ILE A 181 -18.88 -8.22 10.03
N ASP A 182 -18.67 -7.97 8.75
CA ASP A 182 -17.43 -8.38 8.04
C ASP A 182 -16.19 -7.77 8.74
N GLN A 183 -16.25 -6.50 9.17
CA GLN A 183 -15.14 -5.88 9.88
C GLN A 183 -14.82 -6.54 11.23
N GLU A 184 -15.84 -6.95 11.99
CA GLU A 184 -15.63 -7.67 13.24
C GLU A 184 -14.97 -9.03 12.98
N GLU A 185 -15.41 -9.76 11.95
CA GLU A 185 -14.80 -11.03 11.55
C GLU A 185 -13.31 -10.85 11.16
N ARG A 186 -12.97 -9.77 10.45
CA ARG A 186 -11.57 -9.45 10.11
C ARG A 186 -10.72 -9.17 11.34
N PHE A 187 -11.24 -8.41 12.30
CA PHE A 187 -10.52 -8.16 13.56
C PHE A 187 -10.31 -9.43 14.38
N VAL A 188 -11.30 -10.32 14.42
CA VAL A 188 -11.15 -11.63 15.09
C VAL A 188 -10.04 -12.45 14.43
N GLU A 189 -9.94 -12.44 13.11
CA GLU A 189 -8.86 -13.15 12.41
C GLU A 189 -7.50 -12.51 12.67
N GLN A 190 -7.39 -11.18 12.70
CA GLN A 190 -6.16 -10.47 13.09
C GLN A 190 -5.71 -10.85 14.50
N MET A 191 -6.63 -10.97 15.46
CA MET A 191 -6.28 -11.44 16.82
C MET A 191 -5.71 -12.85 16.83
N ARG A 192 -6.20 -13.74 15.98
CA ARG A 192 -5.65 -15.11 15.85
C ARG A 192 -4.23 -15.11 15.30
N LEU A 193 -3.88 -14.13 14.43
CA LEU A 193 -2.52 -13.93 13.95
C LEU A 193 -1.63 -13.38 15.06
N ALA A 194 -2.12 -12.42 15.84
CA ALA A 194 -1.41 -11.91 17.02
C ALA A 194 -1.08 -13.01 18.04
N ASP A 195 -2.02 -13.92 18.31
CA ASP A 195 -1.81 -15.06 19.21
C ASP A 195 -0.74 -16.04 18.69
N LYS A 196 -0.47 -16.04 17.40
CA LYS A 196 0.61 -16.81 16.76
C LYS A 196 1.96 -16.08 16.72
N GLY A 197 2.01 -14.82 17.18
CA GLY A 197 3.24 -14.03 17.25
C GLY A 197 3.38 -12.97 16.15
N ASP A 198 2.32 -12.63 15.44
CA ASP A 198 2.31 -11.51 14.51
C ASP A 198 2.16 -10.19 15.27
N ASP A 199 3.26 -9.48 15.47
CA ASP A 199 3.32 -8.21 16.23
C ASP A 199 2.65 -7.03 15.49
N GLU A 200 2.34 -7.18 14.19
CA GLU A 200 1.67 -6.16 13.38
C GLU A 200 0.14 -6.35 13.35
N ALA A 201 -0.37 -7.45 13.92
CA ALA A 201 -1.78 -7.76 13.90
C ALA A 201 -2.62 -6.77 14.72
N MET A 202 -3.77 -6.40 14.18
CA MET A 202 -4.66 -5.40 14.78
C MET A 202 -5.48 -5.98 15.93
N ILE A 203 -5.71 -5.16 16.97
CA ILE A 203 -6.65 -5.46 18.05
C ILE A 203 -8.09 -5.07 17.65
N ILE A 204 -9.08 -5.67 18.33
CA ILE A 204 -10.49 -5.29 18.11
C ILE A 204 -10.73 -3.87 18.67
N ASP A 205 -11.08 -2.94 17.79
CA ASP A 205 -11.55 -1.60 18.16
C ASP A 205 -13.08 -1.56 18.18
N GLN A 206 -13.65 -1.64 19.39
CA GLN A 206 -15.10 -1.62 19.58
C GLN A 206 -15.74 -0.27 19.24
N ASP A 207 -15.00 0.83 19.40
CA ASP A 207 -15.50 2.16 19.05
C ASP A 207 -15.54 2.34 17.54
N PHE A 208 -14.57 1.80 16.81
CA PHE A 208 -14.56 1.76 15.37
C PHE A 208 -15.75 0.93 14.82
N LEU A 209 -15.97 -0.27 15.35
CA LEU A 209 -17.11 -1.11 14.96
C LEU A 209 -18.44 -0.40 15.23
N ARG A 210 -18.58 0.24 16.39
CA ARG A 210 -19.76 1.02 16.73
C ARG A 210 -19.95 2.19 15.78
N ALA A 211 -18.88 2.87 15.37
CA ALA A 211 -18.95 3.96 14.39
C ALA A 211 -19.48 3.47 13.04
N LEU A 212 -19.02 2.31 12.56
CA LEU A 212 -19.54 1.70 11.33
C LEU A 212 -21.05 1.39 11.40
N GLN A 213 -21.56 0.98 12.56
CA GLN A 213 -22.97 0.67 12.77
C GLN A 213 -23.89 1.89 12.61
N TYR A 214 -23.38 3.12 12.77
CA TYR A 214 -24.14 4.34 12.47
C TYR A 214 -24.40 4.56 10.98
N GLY A 215 -23.74 3.80 10.11
CA GLY A 215 -23.98 3.79 8.68
C GLY A 215 -22.91 4.54 7.88
N MET A 216 -21.74 3.94 7.67
CA MET A 216 -20.73 4.47 6.75
C MET A 216 -21.20 4.23 5.31
N PRO A 217 -21.31 5.27 4.44
CA PRO A 217 -21.62 5.07 3.03
C PRO A 217 -20.44 4.36 2.32
N PRO A 218 -20.69 3.72 1.16
CA PRO A 218 -19.59 3.25 0.31
C PRO A 218 -18.62 4.39 0.07
N THR A 219 -17.35 4.16 0.39
CA THR A 219 -16.31 5.22 0.36
C THR A 219 -15.02 4.62 -0.16
N SER A 220 -14.21 5.41 -0.85
CA SER A 220 -12.83 5.09 -1.14
C SER A 220 -11.91 6.06 -0.42
N GLY A 221 -10.90 5.51 0.26
CA GLY A 221 -9.85 6.25 0.94
C GLY A 221 -8.49 6.07 0.27
N ILE A 222 -7.61 7.05 0.45
CA ILE A 222 -6.22 7.02 0.03
C ILE A 222 -5.35 7.75 1.03
N GLY A 223 -4.19 7.14 1.38
CA GLY A 223 -3.08 7.80 2.03
C GLY A 223 -1.95 8.05 1.03
N ILE A 224 -1.41 9.25 0.99
CA ILE A 224 -0.27 9.63 0.14
C ILE A 224 0.85 10.15 1.05
N GLY A 225 2.04 9.54 0.96
CA GLY A 225 3.24 10.00 1.65
C GLY A 225 3.75 11.31 1.05
N ILE A 226 3.53 12.43 1.73
CA ILE A 226 3.89 13.76 1.22
C ILE A 226 5.39 13.93 1.13
N ASP A 227 6.15 13.47 2.13
CA ASP A 227 7.62 13.57 2.09
C ASP A 227 8.19 12.80 0.89
N ARG A 228 7.71 11.58 0.64
CA ARG A 228 8.10 10.78 -0.53
C ARG A 228 7.70 11.48 -1.85
N LEU A 229 6.51 12.08 -1.90
CA LEU A 229 6.07 12.84 -3.06
C LEU A 229 6.98 14.05 -3.31
N VAL A 230 7.34 14.79 -2.27
CA VAL A 230 8.26 15.94 -2.38
C VAL A 230 9.64 15.48 -2.84
N MET A 231 10.20 14.40 -2.28
CA MET A 231 11.44 13.79 -2.75
C MET A 231 11.41 13.52 -4.26
N LEU A 232 10.35 12.89 -4.75
CA LEU A 232 10.17 12.60 -6.17
C LEU A 232 10.11 13.88 -7.01
N MET A 233 9.29 14.86 -6.60
CA MET A 233 9.09 16.10 -7.36
C MET A 233 10.32 17.01 -7.40
N THR A 234 11.19 16.90 -6.39
CA THR A 234 12.44 17.70 -6.27
C THR A 234 13.68 16.93 -6.69
N GLY A 235 13.54 15.67 -7.06
CA GLY A 235 14.64 14.80 -7.47
C GLY A 235 15.60 14.42 -6.33
N LYS A 236 15.12 14.44 -5.06
CA LYS A 236 15.92 14.10 -3.88
C LYS A 236 15.90 12.58 -3.63
N GLU A 237 16.98 12.12 -3.00
CA GLU A 237 17.16 10.69 -2.73
C GLU A 237 16.99 10.32 -1.26
N TYR A 238 16.99 11.30 -0.36
CA TYR A 238 16.92 11.09 1.10
C TYR A 238 15.78 11.88 1.71
N ILE A 239 14.95 11.23 2.52
CA ILE A 239 13.82 11.87 3.21
C ILE A 239 14.26 13.00 4.15
N GLN A 240 15.46 12.91 4.74
CA GLN A 240 16.01 13.94 5.60
C GLN A 240 16.32 15.28 4.87
N GLU A 241 16.42 15.27 3.55
CA GLU A 241 16.59 16.49 2.75
C GLU A 241 15.29 17.27 2.61
N GLU A 242 14.13 16.59 2.78
CA GLU A 242 12.78 17.17 2.65
C GLU A 242 12.16 17.54 3.99
N ILE A 243 12.52 16.82 5.04
CA ILE A 243 12.07 17.16 6.38
C ILE A 243 12.68 18.50 6.72
N GLY A 244 11.90 19.57 6.54
CA GLY A 244 12.28 20.91 6.88
C GLY A 244 12.81 20.93 8.31
N ARG A 245 14.10 21.06 8.48
CA ARG A 245 14.67 21.36 9.77
C ARG A 245 14.06 22.67 10.20
N ALA A 246 12.99 22.60 10.98
CA ALA A 246 12.59 23.73 11.80
C ALA A 246 13.82 24.04 12.64
N HIS A 247 14.53 25.06 12.28
CA HIS A 247 15.78 25.36 12.88
C HIS A 247 15.53 26.12 14.10
N VAL A 248 16.06 25.64 14.93
CA VAL A 248 16.64 26.29 16.10
C VAL A 248 16.97 27.75 15.87
#